data_c6ab472b963f2d2ae9ff36fd2420df04
#
_entry.id   c6ab472b963f2d2ae9ff36fd2420df04
#
_cell.length_a   1.000
_cell.length_b   1.000
_cell.length_c   1.000
_cell.angle_alpha   90.00
_cell.angle_beta   90.00
_cell.angle_gamma   90.00
#
_symmetry.space_group_name_H-M   'P 1'
#
loop_
_entity.id
_entity.type
_entity.pdbx_description
1 polymer ?
#
loop_
_entity_poly.entity_id
_entity_poly.type
_entity_poly.pdbx_seq_one_letter_code
_entity_poly.pdbx_strand_id
1 'polypeptide(L)'
;MVGCAAAATHWLVAVLCISQWQWPASVGNFAGWVVALWVSFSGHYFLTFRHQHKTWWAALRRFALISFAGFAVNEVAFVSLLRWTTLPYTFALALVLVGVAGLTFVLSRYWAFRHKPSAA
;
A
#
# COMPACT_ATOMS: atom_id res chain seq x y z
N MET A 1 -9.37 8.24 2.67
CA MET A 1 -10.19 7.32 3.45
C MET A 1 -9.90 5.87 3.12
N VAL A 2 -10.06 5.47 1.85
CA VAL A 2 -9.74 4.09 1.44
C VAL A 2 -8.27 3.77 1.73
N GLY A 3 -7.37 4.70 1.47
CA GLY A 3 -5.95 4.50 1.73
C GLY A 3 -5.63 4.25 3.20
N CYS A 4 -6.31 4.96 4.09
CA CYS A 4 -6.10 4.76 5.53
C CYS A 4 -6.62 3.39 5.96
N ALA A 5 -7.78 2.98 5.43
CA ALA A 5 -8.33 1.65 5.73
C ALA A 5 -7.40 0.56 5.22
N ALA A 6 -6.87 0.73 4.01
CA ALA A 6 -5.94 -0.25 3.44
C ALA A 6 -4.65 -0.33 4.25
N ALA A 7 -4.09 0.81 4.65
CA ALA A 7 -2.86 0.82 5.44
C ALA A 7 -3.07 0.19 6.81
N ALA A 8 -4.18 0.49 7.46
CA ALA A 8 -4.50 -0.11 8.75
C ALA A 8 -4.67 -1.63 8.61
N THR A 9 -5.34 -2.07 7.56
CA THR A 9 -5.52 -3.50 7.28
C THR A 9 -4.17 -4.18 7.04
N HIS A 10 -3.31 -3.55 6.24
CA HIS A 10 -1.98 -4.06 5.96
C HIS A 10 -1.22 -4.29 7.26
N TRP A 11 -1.19 -3.26 8.10
CA TRP A 11 -0.46 -3.35 9.38
C TRP A 11 -1.03 -4.43 10.27
N LEU A 12 -2.35 -4.45 10.43
CA LEU A 12 -3.01 -5.44 11.30
C LEU A 12 -2.74 -6.86 10.85
N VAL A 13 -2.91 -7.14 9.56
CA VAL A 13 -2.69 -8.49 9.03
C VAL A 13 -1.25 -8.90 9.19
N ALA A 14 -0.30 -8.00 8.85
CA ALA A 14 1.12 -8.30 8.98
C ALA A 14 1.48 -8.60 10.44
N VAL A 15 1.02 -7.76 11.36
CA VAL A 15 1.32 -7.94 12.79
C VAL A 15 0.72 -9.24 13.30
N LEU A 16 -0.52 -9.57 12.92
CA LEU A 16 -1.14 -10.83 13.33
C LEU A 16 -0.35 -12.04 12.82
N CYS A 17 0.04 -12.01 11.55
CA CYS A 17 0.81 -13.12 10.98
C CYS A 17 2.14 -13.31 11.68
N ILE A 18 2.82 -12.22 11.99
CA ILE A 18 4.13 -12.29 12.61
C ILE A 18 4.02 -12.65 14.08
N SER A 19 3.10 -12.00 14.82
CA SER A 19 3.03 -12.18 16.27
C SER A 19 2.30 -13.43 16.69
N GLN A 20 1.20 -13.79 16.03
CA GLN A 20 0.37 -14.93 16.45
C GLN A 20 0.80 -16.23 15.77
N TRP A 21 1.16 -16.16 14.49
CA TRP A 21 1.53 -17.35 13.73
C TRP A 21 3.03 -17.47 13.51
N GLN A 22 3.78 -16.51 14.01
CA GLN A 22 5.24 -16.51 13.98
C GLN A 22 5.81 -16.66 12.57
N TRP A 23 5.14 -16.06 11.62
CA TRP A 23 5.62 -16.01 10.25
C TRP A 23 6.84 -15.08 10.16
N PRO A 24 7.77 -15.32 9.23
CA PRO A 24 8.83 -14.35 8.97
C PRO A 24 8.26 -12.96 8.64
N ALA A 25 8.98 -11.93 9.04
CA ALA A 25 8.50 -10.56 8.87
C ALA A 25 8.14 -10.23 7.43
N SER A 26 8.98 -10.66 6.47
CA SER A 26 8.71 -10.39 5.06
C SER A 26 7.46 -11.11 4.56
N VAL A 27 7.24 -12.33 5.02
CA VAL A 27 6.03 -13.10 4.65
C VAL A 27 4.80 -12.44 5.22
N GLY A 28 4.86 -12.00 6.47
CA GLY A 28 3.75 -11.26 7.09
C GLY A 28 3.46 -9.97 6.37
N ASN A 29 4.50 -9.24 5.99
CA ASN A 29 4.34 -8.01 5.23
C ASN A 29 3.66 -8.27 3.88
N PHE A 30 4.07 -9.31 3.18
CA PHE A 30 3.44 -9.69 1.91
C PHE A 30 1.96 -10.03 2.10
N ALA A 31 1.65 -10.83 3.12
CA ALA A 31 0.26 -11.19 3.41
C ALA A 31 -0.58 -9.93 3.69
N GLY A 32 -0.04 -9.00 4.47
CA GLY A 32 -0.71 -7.74 4.75
C GLY A 32 -0.98 -6.96 3.48
N TRP A 33 0.01 -6.92 2.58
CA TRP A 33 -0.16 -6.23 1.31
C TRP A 33 -1.27 -6.86 0.46
N VAL A 34 -1.31 -8.19 0.37
CA VAL A 34 -2.33 -8.87 -0.43
C VAL A 34 -3.73 -8.53 0.06
N VAL A 35 -3.94 -8.57 1.37
CA VAL A 35 -5.26 -8.24 1.94
C VAL A 35 -5.57 -6.76 1.73
N ALA A 36 -4.59 -5.90 1.97
CA ALA A 36 -4.77 -4.46 1.77
C ALA A 36 -5.06 -4.12 0.31
N LEU A 37 -4.45 -4.85 -0.61
CA LEU A 37 -4.69 -4.67 -2.04
C LEU A 37 -6.18 -4.86 -2.36
N TRP A 38 -6.79 -5.92 -1.82
CA TRP A 38 -8.20 -6.18 -2.05
C TRP A 38 -9.08 -5.12 -1.40
N VAL A 39 -8.74 -4.68 -0.19
CA VAL A 39 -9.47 -3.61 0.48
C VAL A 39 -9.40 -2.32 -0.35
N SER A 40 -8.21 -1.97 -0.79
CA SER A 40 -8.00 -0.73 -1.54
C SER A 40 -8.67 -0.80 -2.91
N PHE A 41 -8.51 -1.92 -3.62
CA PHE A 41 -9.12 -2.09 -4.93
C PHE A 41 -10.64 -2.05 -4.84
N SER A 42 -11.22 -2.78 -3.88
CA SER A 42 -12.66 -2.80 -3.70
C SER A 42 -13.20 -1.41 -3.39
N GLY A 43 -12.53 -0.69 -2.49
CA GLY A 43 -12.93 0.66 -2.15
C GLY A 43 -12.90 1.59 -3.35
N HIS A 44 -11.81 1.56 -4.11
CA HIS A 44 -11.69 2.42 -5.29
C HIS A 44 -12.66 2.00 -6.38
N TYR A 45 -12.82 0.71 -6.60
CA TYR A 45 -13.71 0.22 -7.65
C TYR A 45 -15.16 0.61 -7.38
N PHE A 46 -15.63 0.38 -6.15
CA PHE A 46 -17.03 0.64 -5.83
C PHE A 46 -17.32 2.12 -5.58
N LEU A 47 -16.34 2.89 -5.12
CA LEU A 47 -16.56 4.30 -4.81
C LEU A 47 -16.20 5.23 -5.96
N THR A 48 -15.16 4.90 -6.70
CA THR A 48 -14.62 5.79 -7.72
C THR A 48 -15.01 5.37 -9.13
N PHE A 49 -14.99 4.08 -9.41
CA PHE A 49 -15.16 3.57 -10.77
C PHE A 49 -16.52 2.94 -11.04
N ARG A 50 -17.45 3.06 -10.11
CA ARG A 50 -18.76 2.41 -10.27
C ARG A 50 -19.54 2.91 -11.48
N HIS A 51 -19.23 4.10 -11.98
CA HIS A 51 -19.88 4.67 -13.16
C HIS A 51 -19.10 4.44 -14.43
N GLN A 52 -17.95 3.81 -14.34
CA GLN A 52 -17.14 3.50 -15.50
C GLN A 52 -17.33 2.03 -15.87
N HIS A 53 -17.70 1.81 -17.11
CA HIS A 53 -17.95 0.45 -17.60
C HIS A 53 -16.68 -0.22 -18.10
N LYS A 54 -15.56 0.01 -17.38
CA LYS A 54 -14.33 -0.66 -17.72
C LYS A 54 -14.35 -2.07 -17.19
N THR A 55 -13.68 -2.96 -17.92
CA THR A 55 -13.55 -4.33 -17.49
C THR A 55 -12.90 -4.39 -16.11
N TRP A 56 -13.59 -5.01 -15.17
CA TRP A 56 -13.11 -5.21 -13.82
C TRP A 56 -11.70 -5.80 -13.79
N TRP A 57 -11.46 -6.76 -14.67
CA TRP A 57 -10.19 -7.47 -14.72
C TRP A 57 -9.04 -6.55 -15.15
N ALA A 58 -9.27 -5.69 -16.14
CA ALA A 58 -8.26 -4.75 -16.60
C ALA A 58 -7.91 -3.73 -15.51
N ALA A 59 -8.93 -3.25 -14.80
CA ALA A 59 -8.72 -2.32 -13.69
C ALA A 59 -7.90 -2.98 -12.58
N LEU A 60 -8.22 -4.22 -12.25
CA LEU A 60 -7.49 -4.96 -11.21
C LEU A 60 -6.02 -5.14 -11.58
N ARG A 61 -5.75 -5.52 -12.82
CA ARG A 61 -4.35 -5.72 -13.24
C ARG A 61 -3.53 -4.44 -13.14
N ARG A 62 -4.08 -3.33 -13.59
CA ARG A 62 -3.38 -2.05 -13.51
C ARG A 62 -3.14 -1.64 -12.06
N PHE A 63 -4.19 -1.76 -11.26
CA PHE A 63 -4.09 -1.41 -9.85
C PHE A 63 -3.07 -2.29 -9.12
N ALA A 64 -3.09 -3.58 -9.40
CA ALA A 64 -2.16 -4.51 -8.77
C ALA A 64 -0.72 -4.22 -9.14
N LEU A 65 -0.45 -3.87 -10.41
CA LEU A 65 0.90 -3.54 -10.84
C LEU A 65 1.44 -2.29 -10.14
N ILE A 66 0.63 -1.25 -10.06
CA ILE A 66 1.02 -0.01 -9.37
C ILE A 66 1.22 -0.28 -7.88
N SER A 67 0.30 -1.04 -7.29
CA SER A 67 0.39 -1.40 -5.88
C SER A 67 1.61 -2.26 -5.59
N PHE A 68 1.94 -3.16 -6.49
CA PHE A 68 3.11 -4.02 -6.32
C PHE A 68 4.40 -3.20 -6.33
N ALA A 69 4.49 -2.19 -7.19
CA ALA A 69 5.65 -1.29 -7.19
C ALA A 69 5.78 -0.58 -5.84
N GLY A 70 4.66 -0.10 -5.30
CA GLY A 70 4.65 0.50 -3.97
C GLY A 70 5.03 -0.49 -2.89
N PHE A 71 4.58 -1.73 -3.00
CA PHE A 71 4.95 -2.77 -2.05
C PHE A 71 6.45 -3.07 -2.11
N ALA A 72 7.04 -3.07 -3.30
CA ALA A 72 8.48 -3.32 -3.42
C ALA A 72 9.28 -2.27 -2.63
N VAL A 73 8.90 -1.01 -2.73
CA VAL A 73 9.53 0.06 -1.95
C VAL A 73 9.29 -0.17 -0.45
N ASN A 74 8.06 -0.51 -0.09
CA ASN A 74 7.70 -0.80 1.29
C ASN A 74 8.55 -1.94 1.86
N GLU A 75 8.69 -3.01 1.13
CA GLU A 75 9.43 -4.18 1.60
C GLU A 75 10.92 -3.87 1.78
N VAL A 76 11.52 -3.17 0.82
CA VAL A 76 12.93 -2.78 0.94
C VAL A 76 13.12 -1.89 2.17
N ALA A 77 12.24 -0.92 2.39
CA ALA A 77 12.34 -0.05 3.55
C ALA A 77 12.15 -0.81 4.86
N PHE A 78 11.17 -1.71 4.89
CA PHE A 78 10.86 -2.49 6.08
C PHE A 78 12.04 -3.40 6.47
N VAL A 79 12.55 -4.15 5.51
CA VAL A 79 13.69 -5.05 5.76
C VAL A 79 14.91 -4.23 6.18
N SER A 80 15.14 -3.08 5.53
CA SER A 80 16.28 -2.23 5.89
C SER A 80 16.18 -1.74 7.31
N LEU A 81 14.99 -1.30 7.75
CA LEU A 81 14.81 -0.87 9.13
C LEU A 81 15.05 -1.99 10.11
N LEU A 82 14.56 -3.21 9.80
CA LEU A 82 14.76 -4.33 10.67
C LEU A 82 16.22 -4.76 10.77
N ARG A 83 16.98 -4.60 9.68
CA ARG A 83 18.40 -4.99 9.66
C ARG A 83 19.31 -4.00 10.36
N TRP A 84 19.03 -2.70 10.17
CA TRP A 84 19.96 -1.66 10.56
C TRP A 84 19.53 -0.87 11.79
N THR A 85 18.38 -1.18 12.35
CA THR A 85 17.92 -0.55 13.59
C THR A 85 17.41 -1.61 14.55
N THR A 86 17.21 -1.20 15.80
CA THR A 86 16.65 -2.07 16.83
C THR A 86 15.15 -1.84 17.04
N LEU A 87 14.50 -1.15 16.12
CA LEU A 87 13.07 -0.88 16.23
C LEU A 87 12.26 -2.17 16.18
N PRO A 88 11.22 -2.27 17.04
CA PRO A 88 10.28 -3.38 16.93
C PRO A 88 9.64 -3.39 15.56
N TYR A 89 9.34 -4.57 15.02
CA TYR A 89 8.77 -4.68 13.69
C TYR A 89 7.41 -3.96 13.57
N THR A 90 6.64 -3.94 14.65
CA THR A 90 5.35 -3.23 14.66
C THR A 90 5.54 -1.75 14.40
N PHE A 91 6.53 -1.16 15.05
CA PHE A 91 6.82 0.26 14.90
C PHE A 91 7.49 0.54 13.55
N ALA A 92 8.42 -0.33 13.16
CA ALA A 92 9.11 -0.19 11.87
C ALA A 92 8.12 -0.23 10.71
N LEU A 93 7.19 -1.18 10.72
CA LEU A 93 6.20 -1.28 9.65
C LEU A 93 5.26 -0.08 9.63
N ALA A 94 4.85 0.39 10.81
CA ALA A 94 4.00 1.59 10.88
C ALA A 94 4.72 2.80 10.28
N LEU A 95 6.01 2.98 10.60
CA LEU A 95 6.79 4.07 10.03
C LEU A 95 6.90 3.96 8.51
N VAL A 96 7.14 2.76 8.00
CA VAL A 96 7.26 2.54 6.56
C VAL A 96 5.93 2.86 5.86
N LEU A 97 4.82 2.37 6.41
CA LEU A 97 3.51 2.61 5.81
C LEU A 97 3.17 4.10 5.79
N VAL A 98 3.41 4.80 6.88
CA VAL A 98 3.16 6.24 6.94
C VAL A 98 4.12 6.99 6.01
N GLY A 99 5.40 6.60 5.99
CA GLY A 99 6.40 7.24 5.15
C GLY A 99 6.10 7.07 3.67
N VAL A 100 5.75 5.85 3.25
CA VAL A 100 5.40 5.59 1.84
C VAL A 100 4.14 6.34 1.46
N ALA A 101 3.13 6.34 2.33
CA ALA A 101 1.89 7.07 2.07
C ALA A 101 2.16 8.57 1.94
N GLY A 102 2.98 9.12 2.83
CA GLY A 102 3.33 10.53 2.78
C GLY A 102 4.10 10.89 1.52
N LEU A 103 5.08 10.06 1.16
CA LEU A 103 5.86 10.26 -0.06
C LEU A 103 4.96 10.19 -1.29
N THR A 104 4.09 9.20 -1.34
CA THR A 104 3.16 9.05 -2.47
C THR A 104 2.24 10.27 -2.58
N PHE A 105 1.74 10.74 -1.45
CA PHE A 105 0.89 11.93 -1.44
C PHE A 105 1.64 13.15 -1.97
N VAL A 106 2.85 13.38 -1.50
CA VAL A 106 3.65 14.54 -1.92
C VAL A 106 3.96 14.46 -3.40
N LEU A 107 4.40 13.30 -3.87
CA LEU A 107 4.71 13.11 -5.29
C LEU A 107 3.48 13.28 -6.16
N SER A 108 2.34 12.73 -5.75
CA SER A 108 1.10 12.86 -6.50
C SER A 108 0.67 14.32 -6.57
N ARG A 109 0.81 15.05 -5.48
CA ARG A 109 0.43 16.45 -5.44
C ARG A 109 1.29 17.29 -6.38
N TYR A 110 2.61 17.07 -6.37
CA TYR A 110 3.50 17.79 -7.29
C TYR A 110 3.23 17.42 -8.74
N TRP A 111 2.99 16.15 -9.01
CA TRP A 111 2.66 15.69 -10.35
C TRP A 111 1.35 16.30 -10.84
N ALA A 112 0.33 16.32 -9.97
CA ALA A 112 -0.97 16.88 -10.33
C ALA A 112 -0.84 18.35 -10.70
N PHE A 113 -0.01 19.10 -10.00
CA PHE A 113 0.18 20.52 -10.33
C PHE A 113 1.05 20.72 -11.57
N ARG A 114 2.00 19.84 -11.81
CA ARG A 114 2.90 19.97 -12.97
C ARG A 114 2.26 19.53 -14.26
N HIS A 115 1.40 18.53 -14.17
CA HIS A 115 0.70 18.00 -15.33
C HIS A 115 -0.71 18.53 -15.38
N LYS A 116 -0.86 19.83 -15.31
CA LYS A 116 -2.15 20.39 -15.69
C LYS A 116 -2.40 19.96 -17.11
N PRO A 117 -3.49 19.22 -17.36
CA PRO A 117 -3.85 18.98 -18.74
C PRO A 117 -3.91 20.34 -19.41
N SER A 118 -3.16 20.48 -20.48
CA SER A 118 -3.26 21.69 -21.27
C SER A 118 -4.75 21.89 -21.50
N ALA A 119 -5.23 23.04 -21.19
CA ALA A 119 -6.65 23.37 -21.33
C ALA A 119 -7.09 23.42 -22.78
N ALA A 120 -6.41 22.75 -23.61
CA ALA A 120 -6.81 22.67 -25.02
C ALA A 120 -8.13 21.94 -25.12
#